data_f95a5a16b18801b95c416bbe66105d3b
#
_entry.id   f95a5a16b18801b95c416bbe66105d3b
#
_cell.length_a   1.000
_cell.length_b   1.000
_cell.length_c   1.000
_cell.angle_alpha   90.00
_cell.angle_beta   90.00
_cell.angle_gamma   90.00
#
_symmetry.space_group_name_H-M   'P 1'
#
loop_
_entity.id
_entity.type
_entity.pdbx_description
1 polymer ?
#
loop_
_entity_poly.entity_id
_entity_poly.type
_entity_poly.pdbx_seq_one_letter_code
_entity_poly.pdbx_strand_id
1 'polypeptide(L)'
;MLSSIVWTICFLGFVGFFAYQLWNRLSVLGKVPGTNRFDRIPERIKTTLVYGLGQLKFFQGEQPAGIVHAFVFWGFLVLGAQVTTMFLQGWFPDAHLPLLGVHQLGGPYMFVRDTMEVIVVACVLFLLARWIFTHPTRLMGFKPAEERLAGHPHWEAKLILTFIATIMITGMVYDGGKMVYLPDDADVQAERTWAWAANLMSIPLAAQGPDFAHAASNAAWWLHNLVVLTFLNFLPLAKHFHVITSLPNVFFSKLEPRGRLSKPVYDDTTEVFGKSL
;
A
#
# COMPACT_ATOMS: atom_id res chain seq x y z
N MET A 1 10.78 -14.87 -23.81
CA MET A 1 9.49 -15.53 -24.12
C MET A 1 8.95 -16.41 -22.99
N LEU A 2 9.63 -17.44 -22.51
CA LEU A 2 9.10 -18.30 -21.43
C LEU A 2 8.81 -17.53 -20.15
N SER A 3 9.69 -16.63 -19.73
CA SER A 3 9.52 -15.75 -18.56
C SER A 3 8.27 -14.89 -18.66
N SER A 4 8.03 -14.27 -19.83
CA SER A 4 6.84 -13.40 -20.03
C SER A 4 5.53 -14.20 -20.08
N ILE A 5 5.55 -15.46 -20.56
CA ILE A 5 4.38 -16.34 -20.53
C ILE A 5 4.05 -16.71 -19.07
N VAL A 6 5.06 -17.13 -18.30
CA VAL A 6 4.89 -17.46 -16.87
C VAL A 6 4.39 -16.24 -16.11
N TRP A 7 4.98 -15.06 -16.37
CA TRP A 7 4.52 -13.81 -15.78
C TRP A 7 3.06 -13.51 -16.10
N THR A 8 2.66 -13.65 -17.36
CA THR A 8 1.27 -13.42 -17.77
C THR A 8 0.28 -14.33 -17.03
N ILE A 9 0.60 -15.62 -16.90
CA ILE A 9 -0.23 -16.59 -16.18
C ILE A 9 -0.34 -16.18 -14.70
N CYS A 10 0.78 -15.89 -14.05
CA CYS A 10 0.78 -15.43 -12.66
C CYS A 10 -0.04 -14.14 -12.49
N PHE A 11 0.24 -13.13 -13.29
CA PHE A 11 -0.42 -11.83 -13.20
C PHE A 11 -1.93 -11.96 -13.39
N LEU A 12 -2.39 -12.62 -14.46
CA LEU A 12 -3.82 -12.80 -14.72
C LEU A 12 -4.50 -13.66 -13.65
N GLY A 13 -3.83 -14.68 -13.14
CA GLY A 13 -4.35 -15.51 -12.05
C GLY A 13 -4.57 -14.71 -10.77
N PHE A 14 -3.57 -13.96 -10.32
CA PHE A 14 -3.67 -13.15 -9.11
C PHE A 14 -4.64 -11.99 -9.26
N VAL A 15 -4.61 -11.26 -10.37
CA VAL A 15 -5.51 -10.13 -10.63
C VAL A 15 -6.94 -10.60 -10.82
N GLY A 16 -7.15 -11.72 -11.51
CA GLY A 16 -8.48 -12.32 -11.68
C GLY A 16 -9.08 -12.76 -10.34
N PHE A 17 -8.28 -13.39 -9.47
CA PHE A 17 -8.72 -13.77 -8.14
C PHE A 17 -9.00 -12.55 -7.24
N PHE A 18 -8.17 -11.51 -7.30
CA PHE A 18 -8.43 -10.24 -6.63
C PHE A 18 -9.74 -9.60 -7.08
N ALA A 19 -9.99 -9.54 -8.40
CA ALA A 19 -11.23 -8.99 -8.96
C ALA A 19 -12.46 -9.78 -8.47
N TYR A 20 -12.37 -11.11 -8.43
CA TYR A 20 -13.42 -11.97 -7.89
C TYR A 20 -13.71 -11.68 -6.41
N GLN A 21 -12.68 -11.58 -5.58
CA GLN A 21 -12.83 -11.26 -4.15
C GLN A 21 -13.43 -9.86 -3.94
N LEU A 22 -12.95 -8.88 -4.71
CA LEU A 22 -13.43 -7.51 -4.64
C LEU A 22 -14.89 -7.42 -5.06
N TRP A 23 -15.28 -8.11 -6.14
CA TRP A 23 -16.66 -8.22 -6.57
C TRP A 23 -17.57 -8.78 -5.49
N ASN A 24 -17.19 -9.89 -4.86
CA ASN A 24 -17.97 -10.51 -3.78
C ASN A 24 -18.16 -9.57 -2.58
N ARG A 25 -17.16 -8.75 -2.26
CA ARG A 25 -17.24 -7.77 -1.17
C ARG A 25 -18.10 -6.56 -1.54
N LEU A 26 -17.96 -6.03 -2.74
CA LEU A 26 -18.64 -4.80 -3.16
C LEU A 26 -20.05 -5.05 -3.68
N SER A 27 -20.39 -6.24 -4.17
CA SER A 27 -21.72 -6.57 -4.67
C SER A 27 -22.82 -6.40 -3.60
N VAL A 28 -22.46 -6.49 -2.32
CA VAL A 28 -23.39 -6.24 -1.20
C VAL A 28 -23.89 -4.78 -1.21
N LEU A 29 -23.08 -3.82 -1.68
CA LEU A 29 -23.46 -2.41 -1.74
C LEU A 29 -24.66 -2.18 -2.67
N GLY A 30 -24.80 -2.97 -3.74
CA GLY A 30 -25.96 -2.89 -4.63
C GLY A 30 -27.28 -3.37 -4.02
N LYS A 31 -27.24 -4.02 -2.85
CA LYS A 31 -28.43 -4.55 -2.15
C LYS A 31 -28.95 -3.59 -1.07
N VAL A 32 -28.23 -2.51 -0.79
CA VAL A 32 -28.56 -1.53 0.24
C VAL A 32 -29.17 -0.29 -0.40
N PRO A 33 -30.23 0.31 0.17
CA PRO A 33 -30.79 1.56 -0.32
C PRO A 33 -29.69 2.63 -0.39
N GLY A 34 -29.53 3.22 -1.58
CA GLY A 34 -28.53 4.25 -1.81
C GLY A 34 -28.91 5.57 -1.18
N THR A 35 -27.96 6.29 -0.60
CA THR A 35 -28.09 7.70 -0.26
C THR A 35 -27.28 8.54 -1.26
N ASN A 36 -27.84 9.65 -1.73
CA ASN A 36 -27.08 10.55 -2.60
C ASN A 36 -25.93 11.20 -1.81
N ARG A 37 -24.71 10.90 -2.21
CA ARG A 37 -23.47 11.43 -1.63
C ARG A 37 -22.65 12.22 -2.65
N PHE A 38 -23.27 12.67 -3.74
CA PHE A 38 -22.69 13.54 -4.75
C PHE A 38 -23.09 15.02 -4.58
N ASP A 39 -23.64 15.36 -3.43
CA ASP A 39 -23.83 16.73 -2.96
C ASP A 39 -22.52 17.33 -2.44
N ARG A 40 -22.40 18.65 -2.40
CA ARG A 40 -21.29 19.38 -1.76
C ARG A 40 -19.91 18.91 -2.19
N ILE A 41 -19.70 18.63 -3.46
CA ILE A 41 -18.45 18.07 -4.03
C ILE A 41 -17.17 18.81 -3.56
N PRO A 42 -17.10 20.16 -3.58
CA PRO A 42 -15.88 20.86 -3.13
C PRO A 42 -15.52 20.56 -1.67
N GLU A 43 -16.53 20.45 -0.79
CA GLU A 43 -16.30 20.12 0.62
C GLU A 43 -15.85 18.67 0.79
N ARG A 44 -16.39 17.73 0.01
CA ARG A 44 -15.95 16.33 -0.01
C ARG A 44 -14.51 16.19 -0.49
N ILE A 45 -14.15 16.91 -1.55
CA ILE A 45 -12.77 16.97 -2.04
C ILE A 45 -11.85 17.52 -0.94
N LYS A 46 -12.20 18.65 -0.32
CA LYS A 46 -11.43 19.23 0.78
C LYS A 46 -11.26 18.24 1.94
N THR A 47 -12.33 17.57 2.33
CA THR A 47 -12.30 16.56 3.40
C THR A 47 -11.38 15.39 3.03
N THR A 48 -11.43 14.93 1.78
CA THR A 48 -10.58 13.85 1.29
C THR A 48 -9.12 14.27 1.24
N LEU A 49 -8.84 15.50 0.80
CA LEU A 49 -7.47 16.02 0.79
C LEU A 49 -6.90 16.12 2.21
N VAL A 50 -7.66 16.65 3.16
CA VAL A 50 -7.19 16.88 4.53
C VAL A 50 -7.09 15.57 5.34
N TYR A 51 -8.15 14.77 5.33
CA TYR A 51 -8.22 13.58 6.18
C TYR A 51 -7.81 12.29 5.47
N GLY A 52 -8.03 12.19 4.16
CA GLY A 52 -7.62 11.05 3.35
C GLY A 52 -6.15 11.13 2.97
N LEU A 53 -5.76 12.11 2.16
CA LEU A 53 -4.38 12.25 1.69
C LEU A 53 -3.44 12.90 2.73
N GLY A 54 -3.91 13.95 3.42
CA GLY A 54 -3.14 14.66 4.45
C GLY A 54 -3.04 13.90 5.79
N GLN A 55 -3.78 12.82 5.98
CA GLN A 55 -3.71 11.94 7.15
C GLN A 55 -3.86 12.66 8.51
N LEU A 56 -4.55 13.82 8.56
CA LEU A 56 -4.60 14.71 9.73
C LEU A 56 -5.04 13.98 11.02
N LYS A 57 -5.94 13.00 10.93
CA LYS A 57 -6.39 12.23 12.10
C LYS A 57 -5.28 11.42 12.75
N PHE A 58 -4.32 10.94 11.96
CA PHE A 58 -3.19 10.18 12.50
C PHE A 58 -2.22 11.06 13.27
N PHE A 59 -2.06 12.33 12.86
CA PHE A 59 -1.24 13.30 13.60
C PHE A 59 -1.87 13.72 14.93
N GLN A 60 -3.19 13.64 15.04
CA GLN A 60 -3.95 13.94 16.26
C GLN A 60 -4.18 12.72 17.15
N GLY A 61 -3.81 11.53 16.68
CA GLY A 61 -4.03 10.25 17.34
C GLY A 61 -2.89 9.84 18.27
N GLU A 62 -2.75 8.53 18.46
CA GLU A 62 -1.69 7.91 19.28
C GLU A 62 -0.32 8.06 18.61
N GLN A 63 0.57 8.80 19.27
CA GLN A 63 1.92 9.01 18.77
C GLN A 63 2.91 8.03 19.45
N PRO A 64 3.99 7.63 18.75
CA PRO A 64 4.38 7.96 17.37
C PRO A 64 3.73 7.09 16.28
N ALA A 65 2.89 6.12 16.64
CA ALA A 65 2.32 5.16 15.70
C ALA A 65 1.50 5.81 14.57
N GLY A 66 0.81 6.91 14.87
CA GLY A 66 0.04 7.68 13.87
C GLY A 66 0.93 8.28 12.79
N ILE A 67 2.04 8.92 13.18
CA ILE A 67 3.01 9.50 12.24
C ILE A 67 3.62 8.39 11.37
N VAL A 68 4.05 7.31 11.98
CA VAL A 68 4.63 6.16 11.27
C VAL A 68 3.64 5.59 10.25
N HIS A 69 2.36 5.46 10.62
CA HIS A 69 1.32 5.00 9.69
C HIS A 69 1.13 5.96 8.50
N ALA A 70 1.19 7.27 8.73
CA ALA A 70 1.08 8.28 7.67
C ALA A 70 2.23 8.14 6.67
N PHE A 71 3.47 7.92 7.12
CA PHE A 71 4.60 7.68 6.23
C PHE A 71 4.47 6.39 5.43
N VAL A 72 3.99 5.30 6.03
CA VAL A 72 3.71 4.05 5.29
C VAL A 72 2.64 4.29 4.22
N PHE A 73 1.59 5.08 4.53
CA PHE A 73 0.56 5.43 3.55
C PHE A 73 1.10 6.27 2.38
N TRP A 74 1.89 7.31 2.65
CA TRP A 74 2.49 8.13 1.59
C TRP A 74 3.51 7.34 0.78
N GLY A 75 4.29 6.49 1.43
CA GLY A 75 5.17 5.54 0.75
C GLY A 75 4.40 4.65 -0.21
N PHE A 76 3.27 4.08 0.21
CA PHE A 76 2.41 3.27 -0.65
C PHE A 76 1.96 4.04 -1.91
N LEU A 77 1.61 5.32 -1.79
CA LEU A 77 1.22 6.13 -2.95
C LEU A 77 2.40 6.40 -3.90
N VAL A 78 3.56 6.77 -3.37
CA VAL A 78 4.76 7.04 -4.17
C VAL A 78 5.24 5.76 -4.86
N LEU A 79 5.29 4.65 -4.14
CA LEU A 79 5.80 3.38 -4.63
C LEU A 79 4.83 2.66 -5.58
N GLY A 80 3.56 3.05 -5.59
CA GLY A 80 2.56 2.50 -6.51
C GLY A 80 2.94 2.68 -7.99
N ALA A 81 3.61 3.78 -8.34
CA ALA A 81 4.11 3.99 -9.70
C ALA A 81 5.25 3.01 -10.05
N GLN A 82 6.18 2.77 -9.13
CA GLN A 82 7.25 1.77 -9.31
C GLN A 82 6.69 0.36 -9.48
N VAL A 83 5.75 -0.05 -8.63
CA VAL A 83 5.08 -1.35 -8.74
C VAL A 83 4.43 -1.51 -10.11
N THR A 84 3.74 -0.47 -10.61
CA THR A 84 3.13 -0.50 -11.94
C THR A 84 4.18 -0.63 -13.03
N THR A 85 5.29 0.09 -12.92
CA THR A 85 6.43 -0.02 -13.84
C THR A 85 7.00 -1.45 -13.84
N MET A 86 7.26 -2.03 -12.67
CA MET A 86 7.78 -3.39 -12.55
C MET A 86 6.81 -4.45 -13.11
N PHE A 87 5.50 -4.23 -13.00
CA PHE A 87 4.52 -5.11 -13.66
C PHE A 87 4.64 -5.04 -15.18
N LEU A 88 4.78 -3.85 -15.76
CA LEU A 88 4.96 -3.67 -17.19
C LEU A 88 6.26 -4.29 -17.69
N GLN A 89 7.33 -4.21 -16.90
CA GLN A 89 8.63 -4.80 -17.21
C GLN A 89 8.60 -6.34 -17.33
N GLY A 90 7.58 -6.99 -16.81
CA GLY A 90 7.36 -8.42 -17.04
C GLY A 90 7.03 -8.79 -18.49
N TRP A 91 6.56 -7.83 -19.29
CA TRP A 91 6.32 -7.97 -20.73
C TRP A 91 7.32 -7.19 -21.58
N PHE A 92 7.69 -6.00 -21.11
CA PHE A 92 8.53 -5.04 -21.81
C PHE A 92 9.65 -4.60 -20.86
N PRO A 93 10.84 -5.24 -20.88
CA PRO A 93 11.91 -5.02 -19.91
C PRO A 93 12.30 -3.55 -19.68
N ASP A 94 12.22 -2.73 -20.74
CA ASP A 94 12.58 -1.30 -20.72
C ASP A 94 11.36 -0.39 -20.48
N ALA A 95 10.21 -0.96 -20.09
CA ALA A 95 9.01 -0.18 -19.87
C ALA A 95 9.14 0.74 -18.65
N HIS A 96 8.65 1.95 -18.82
CA HIS A 96 8.43 2.90 -17.74
C HIS A 96 7.07 3.60 -17.93
N LEU A 97 6.52 4.13 -16.85
CA LEU A 97 5.31 4.95 -16.95
C LEU A 97 5.58 6.24 -17.72
N PRO A 98 4.58 6.78 -18.45
CA PRO A 98 4.72 8.06 -19.12
C PRO A 98 5.24 9.14 -18.17
N LEU A 99 6.17 9.96 -18.64
CA LEU A 99 6.87 11.02 -17.90
C LEU A 99 7.84 10.52 -16.81
N LEU A 100 7.89 9.23 -16.46
CA LEU A 100 8.78 8.68 -15.44
C LEU A 100 10.03 8.00 -16.03
N GLY A 101 10.34 8.22 -17.31
CA GLY A 101 11.65 7.88 -17.87
C GLY A 101 12.76 8.69 -17.18
N VAL A 102 13.94 8.10 -17.02
CA VAL A 102 15.06 8.69 -16.26
C VAL A 102 15.47 10.09 -16.76
N HIS A 103 15.37 10.31 -18.06
CA HIS A 103 15.68 11.59 -18.73
C HIS A 103 14.51 12.61 -18.70
N GLN A 104 13.43 12.32 -17.99
CA GLN A 104 12.28 13.20 -17.82
C GLN A 104 12.10 13.56 -16.33
N LEU A 105 10.95 13.22 -15.74
CA LEU A 105 10.68 13.36 -14.31
C LEU A 105 11.10 12.14 -13.49
N GLY A 106 11.57 11.07 -14.15
CA GLY A 106 11.96 9.82 -13.50
C GLY A 106 13.14 9.99 -12.54
N GLY A 107 14.12 10.82 -12.86
CA GLY A 107 15.24 11.10 -11.96
C GLY A 107 14.76 11.63 -10.60
N PRO A 108 14.11 12.80 -10.52
CA PRO A 108 13.53 13.30 -9.27
C PRO A 108 12.58 12.32 -8.59
N TYR A 109 11.77 11.58 -9.35
CA TYR A 109 10.90 10.55 -8.81
C TYR A 109 11.70 9.41 -8.15
N MET A 110 12.80 8.94 -8.76
CA MET A 110 13.65 7.90 -8.18
C MET A 110 14.27 8.35 -6.85
N PHE A 111 14.69 9.59 -6.73
CA PHE A 111 15.18 10.13 -5.46
C PHE A 111 14.11 10.10 -4.36
N VAL A 112 12.89 10.54 -4.70
CA VAL A 112 11.75 10.49 -3.75
C VAL A 112 11.38 9.06 -3.43
N ARG A 113 11.35 8.17 -4.41
CA ARG A 113 11.06 6.75 -4.26
C ARG A 113 12.04 6.08 -3.29
N ASP A 114 13.34 6.17 -3.55
CA ASP A 114 14.39 5.57 -2.72
C ASP A 114 14.34 6.10 -1.28
N THR A 115 14.09 7.41 -1.13
CA THR A 115 13.93 8.03 0.17
C THR A 115 12.72 7.44 0.91
N MET A 116 11.60 7.26 0.22
CA MET A 116 10.40 6.64 0.80
C MET A 116 10.59 5.16 1.09
N GLU A 117 11.32 4.41 0.27
CA GLU A 117 11.64 3.00 0.55
C GLU A 117 12.37 2.87 1.90
N VAL A 118 13.41 3.68 2.13
CA VAL A 118 14.16 3.65 3.39
C VAL A 118 13.30 4.11 4.58
N ILE A 119 12.52 5.19 4.42
CA ILE A 119 11.61 5.65 5.47
C ILE A 119 10.58 4.56 5.80
N VAL A 120 9.97 3.92 4.81
CA VAL A 120 8.98 2.85 5.03
C VAL A 120 9.61 1.65 5.71
N VAL A 121 10.83 1.23 5.33
CA VAL A 121 11.55 0.16 6.04
C VAL A 121 11.74 0.54 7.52
N ALA A 122 12.21 1.74 7.81
CA ALA A 122 12.37 2.21 9.19
C ALA A 122 11.05 2.20 9.96
N CYS A 123 9.96 2.67 9.32
CA CYS A 123 8.62 2.66 9.89
C CYS A 123 8.13 1.24 10.19
N VAL A 124 8.34 0.31 9.27
CA VAL A 124 7.94 -1.10 9.43
C VAL A 124 8.73 -1.76 10.55
N LEU A 125 10.05 -1.55 10.60
CA LEU A 125 10.89 -2.06 11.68
C LEU A 125 10.46 -1.51 13.04
N PHE A 126 10.15 -0.22 13.14
CA PHE A 126 9.60 0.38 14.35
C PHE A 126 8.26 -0.28 14.76
N LEU A 127 7.34 -0.49 13.83
CA LEU A 127 6.05 -1.13 14.12
C LEU A 127 6.22 -2.59 14.54
N LEU A 128 7.12 -3.33 13.91
CA LEU A 128 7.45 -4.71 14.30
C LEU A 128 8.08 -4.76 15.69
N ALA A 129 9.04 -3.89 15.97
CA ALA A 129 9.65 -3.76 17.28
C ALA A 129 8.61 -3.42 18.36
N ARG A 130 7.72 -2.46 18.08
CA ARG A 130 6.61 -2.13 18.96
C ARG A 130 5.72 -3.33 19.27
N TRP A 131 5.39 -4.16 18.27
CA TRP A 131 4.62 -5.38 18.48
C TRP A 131 5.33 -6.42 19.34
N ILE A 132 6.65 -6.53 19.18
CA ILE A 132 7.47 -7.51 19.92
C ILE A 132 7.64 -7.07 21.38
N PHE A 133 7.94 -5.78 21.62
CA PHE A 133 8.36 -5.31 22.93
C PHE A 133 7.24 -4.69 23.79
N THR A 134 6.22 -4.05 23.19
CA THR A 134 5.24 -3.26 23.98
C THR A 134 3.86 -3.88 24.09
N HIS A 135 3.50 -4.85 23.23
CA HIS A 135 2.19 -5.54 23.23
C HIS A 135 1.01 -4.58 23.48
N PRO A 136 0.74 -3.60 22.59
CA PRO A 136 -0.19 -2.51 22.88
C PRO A 136 -1.61 -3.02 23.16
N THR A 137 -2.07 -2.86 24.40
CA THR A 137 -3.34 -3.39 24.91
C THR A 137 -4.57 -2.89 24.13
N ARG A 138 -4.50 -1.65 23.61
CA ARG A 138 -5.55 -1.06 22.77
C ARG A 138 -5.83 -1.88 21.51
N LEU A 139 -4.84 -2.58 20.97
CA LEU A 139 -4.99 -3.40 19.78
C LEU A 139 -5.49 -4.81 20.10
N MET A 140 -5.54 -5.17 21.37
CA MET A 140 -6.01 -6.49 21.83
C MET A 140 -7.53 -6.57 22.03
N GLY A 141 -8.26 -5.45 21.90
CA GLY A 141 -9.71 -5.38 22.09
C GLY A 141 -10.16 -5.51 23.54
N PHE A 142 -11.48 -5.43 23.76
CA PHE A 142 -12.10 -5.64 25.08
C PHE A 142 -12.23 -7.14 25.39
N LYS A 143 -11.11 -7.80 25.68
CA LYS A 143 -11.12 -9.20 26.10
C LYS A 143 -10.68 -9.32 27.57
N PRO A 144 -11.18 -10.32 28.33
CA PRO A 144 -10.69 -10.62 29.67
C PRO A 144 -9.17 -10.77 29.69
N ALA A 145 -8.54 -10.43 30.80
CA ALA A 145 -7.07 -10.43 30.93
C ALA A 145 -6.44 -11.78 30.57
N GLU A 146 -7.10 -12.87 30.90
CA GLU A 146 -6.68 -14.26 30.60
C GLU A 146 -6.67 -14.55 29.10
N GLU A 147 -7.67 -14.07 28.35
CA GLU A 147 -7.67 -14.20 26.89
C GLU A 147 -6.70 -13.24 26.17
N ARG A 148 -6.30 -12.14 26.83
CA ARG A 148 -5.27 -11.24 26.30
C ARG A 148 -3.89 -11.87 26.35
N LEU A 149 -3.61 -12.66 27.38
CA LEU A 149 -2.36 -13.39 27.56
C LEU A 149 -2.28 -14.62 26.67
N ALA A 150 -3.41 -15.26 26.34
CA ALA A 150 -3.50 -16.40 25.42
C ALA A 150 -3.21 -16.07 23.94
N GLY A 151 -2.86 -14.79 23.65
CA GLY A 151 -2.32 -14.38 22.37
C GLY A 151 -3.28 -14.63 21.20
N HIS A 152 -4.16 -13.66 20.93
CA HIS A 152 -4.67 -13.62 19.56
C HIS A 152 -3.48 -13.46 18.63
N PRO A 153 -3.35 -14.36 17.64
CA PRO A 153 -2.27 -14.27 16.68
C PRO A 153 -2.46 -12.98 15.87
N HIS A 154 -1.74 -11.93 16.24
CA HIS A 154 -1.60 -10.74 15.38
C HIS A 154 -0.68 -11.07 14.18
N TRP A 155 -0.71 -12.35 13.77
CA TRP A 155 0.10 -12.85 12.66
C TRP A 155 -0.19 -12.08 11.37
N GLU A 156 -1.46 -11.68 11.14
CA GLU A 156 -1.86 -10.88 9.98
C GLU A 156 -1.09 -9.56 9.91
N ALA A 157 -1.02 -8.82 11.02
CA ALA A 157 -0.31 -7.55 11.05
C ALA A 157 1.20 -7.74 10.81
N LYS A 158 1.79 -8.76 11.45
CA LYS A 158 3.21 -9.09 11.25
C LYS A 158 3.47 -9.51 9.80
N LEU A 159 2.60 -10.35 9.23
CA LEU A 159 2.71 -10.79 7.84
C LEU A 159 2.68 -9.60 6.87
N ILE A 160 1.73 -8.68 7.05
CA ILE A 160 1.62 -7.50 6.18
C ILE A 160 2.85 -6.59 6.33
N LEU A 161 3.33 -6.36 7.55
CA LEU A 161 4.56 -5.59 7.75
C LEU A 161 5.77 -6.28 7.10
N THR A 162 5.84 -7.61 7.16
CA THR A 162 6.88 -8.39 6.47
C THR A 162 6.76 -8.25 4.96
N PHE A 163 5.54 -8.32 4.39
CA PHE A 163 5.35 -8.09 2.96
C PHE A 163 5.83 -6.71 2.54
N ILE A 164 5.47 -5.66 3.29
CA ILE A 164 5.91 -4.29 3.00
C ILE A 164 7.43 -4.20 3.04
N ALA A 165 8.09 -4.73 4.09
CA ALA A 165 9.55 -4.74 4.19
C ALA A 165 10.20 -5.50 3.01
N THR A 166 9.63 -6.65 2.64
CA THR A 166 10.13 -7.45 1.52
C THR A 166 10.03 -6.68 0.20
N ILE A 167 8.90 -6.01 -0.05
CA ILE A 167 8.69 -5.20 -1.25
C ILE A 167 9.76 -4.08 -1.32
N MET A 168 9.99 -3.36 -0.22
CA MET A 168 10.99 -2.28 -0.19
C MET A 168 12.40 -2.80 -0.46
N ILE A 169 12.82 -3.83 0.27
CA ILE A 169 14.18 -4.39 0.15
C ILE A 169 14.41 -4.98 -1.24
N THR A 170 13.43 -5.70 -1.78
CA THR A 170 13.56 -6.30 -3.11
C THR A 170 13.57 -5.27 -4.23
N GLY A 171 12.89 -4.13 -4.08
CA GLY A 171 13.01 -2.99 -4.99
C GLY A 171 14.44 -2.46 -5.06
N MET A 172 15.03 -2.17 -3.89
CA MET A 172 16.43 -1.70 -3.80
C MET A 172 17.42 -2.73 -4.34
N VAL A 173 17.22 -4.04 -4.08
CA VAL A 173 18.09 -5.11 -4.60
C VAL A 173 17.96 -5.24 -6.13
N TYR A 174 16.76 -5.11 -6.66
CA TYR A 174 16.52 -5.15 -8.11
C TYR A 174 17.28 -4.04 -8.84
N ASP A 175 17.11 -2.80 -8.43
CA ASP A 175 17.75 -1.65 -9.07
C ASP A 175 19.28 -1.64 -8.77
N GLY A 176 19.68 -1.92 -7.54
CA GLY A 176 21.10 -2.03 -7.17
C GLY A 176 21.85 -3.14 -7.93
N GLY A 177 21.17 -4.26 -8.20
CA GLY A 177 21.73 -5.33 -9.03
C GLY A 177 21.93 -4.88 -10.48
N LYS A 178 20.94 -4.21 -11.09
CA LYS A 178 21.06 -3.63 -12.44
C LYS A 178 22.30 -2.74 -12.56
N MET A 179 22.56 -1.92 -11.57
CA MET A 179 23.72 -1.03 -11.53
C MET A 179 25.06 -1.79 -11.57
N VAL A 180 25.10 -3.06 -11.15
CA VAL A 180 26.32 -3.86 -11.16
C VAL A 180 26.52 -4.62 -12.48
N TYR A 181 25.46 -5.26 -13.01
CA TYR A 181 25.60 -6.08 -14.21
C TYR A 181 25.36 -5.34 -15.53
N LEU A 182 24.85 -4.09 -15.49
CA LEU A 182 24.68 -3.20 -16.64
C LEU A 182 25.45 -1.88 -16.43
N PRO A 183 26.76 -1.91 -16.18
CA PRO A 183 27.50 -0.71 -15.80
C PRO A 183 27.61 0.32 -16.91
N ASP A 184 27.55 -0.10 -18.18
CA ASP A 184 27.72 0.75 -19.37
C ASP A 184 26.40 1.20 -19.98
N ASP A 185 25.26 0.78 -19.42
CA ASP A 185 23.95 1.19 -19.87
C ASP A 185 23.68 2.65 -19.50
N ALA A 186 23.30 3.48 -20.47
CA ALA A 186 23.16 4.92 -20.31
C ALA A 186 22.02 5.30 -19.32
N ASP A 187 20.93 4.55 -19.35
CA ASP A 187 19.79 4.78 -18.45
C ASP A 187 20.16 4.39 -17.02
N VAL A 188 20.85 3.26 -16.83
CA VAL A 188 21.34 2.81 -15.53
C VAL A 188 22.37 3.77 -14.94
N GLN A 189 23.25 4.36 -15.77
CA GLN A 189 24.17 5.41 -15.32
C GLN A 189 23.44 6.68 -14.88
N ALA A 190 22.40 7.08 -15.59
CA ALA A 190 21.56 8.21 -15.20
C ALA A 190 20.78 7.90 -13.91
N GLU A 191 20.24 6.68 -13.74
CA GLU A 191 19.56 6.20 -12.53
C GLU A 191 20.47 6.29 -11.29
N ARG A 192 21.77 5.95 -11.41
CA ARG A 192 22.73 6.03 -10.29
C ARG A 192 22.81 7.41 -9.64
N THR A 193 22.59 8.46 -10.41
CA THR A 193 22.64 9.83 -9.91
C THR A 193 21.49 10.14 -8.94
N TRP A 194 20.35 9.48 -9.12
CA TRP A 194 19.13 9.76 -8.40
C TRP A 194 18.75 8.69 -7.38
N ALA A 195 18.96 7.42 -7.73
CA ALA A 195 18.56 6.26 -6.92
C ALA A 195 19.65 5.92 -5.89
N TRP A 196 19.76 6.75 -4.86
CA TRP A 196 20.83 6.69 -3.87
C TRP A 196 20.80 5.42 -3.00
N ALA A 197 19.63 4.93 -2.61
CA ALA A 197 19.51 3.74 -1.77
C ALA A 197 19.81 2.47 -2.59
N ALA A 198 19.35 2.41 -3.85
CA ALA A 198 19.71 1.34 -4.78
C ALA A 198 21.21 1.34 -5.06
N ASN A 199 21.82 2.53 -5.22
CA ASN A 199 23.26 2.66 -5.40
C ASN A 199 24.04 2.19 -4.15
N LEU A 200 23.57 2.47 -2.95
CA LEU A 200 24.15 1.91 -1.71
C LEU A 200 24.00 0.38 -1.68
N MET A 201 22.86 -0.17 -2.11
CA MET A 201 22.63 -1.61 -2.19
C MET A 201 23.51 -2.29 -3.27
N SER A 202 23.95 -1.57 -4.30
CA SER A 202 24.85 -2.10 -5.33
C SER A 202 26.22 -2.46 -4.78
N ILE A 203 26.68 -1.85 -3.68
CA ILE A 203 28.04 -2.08 -3.10
C ILE A 203 28.23 -3.53 -2.67
N PRO A 204 27.40 -4.11 -1.77
CA PRO A 204 27.54 -5.52 -1.38
C PRO A 204 27.30 -6.49 -2.54
N LEU A 205 26.48 -6.13 -3.53
CA LEU A 205 26.24 -6.95 -4.71
C LEU A 205 27.45 -6.97 -5.64
N ALA A 206 28.13 -5.85 -5.83
CA ALA A 206 29.36 -5.75 -6.62
C ALA A 206 30.50 -6.59 -6.03
N ALA A 207 30.58 -6.68 -4.71
CA ALA A 207 31.58 -7.53 -4.04
C ALA A 207 31.42 -9.03 -4.36
N GLN A 208 30.23 -9.46 -4.80
CA GLN A 208 29.95 -10.86 -5.20
C GLN A 208 30.12 -11.09 -6.72
N GLY A 209 30.28 -10.03 -7.48
CA GLY A 209 30.45 -10.07 -8.94
C GLY A 209 29.15 -9.90 -9.74
N PRO A 210 29.28 -9.61 -11.05
CA PRO A 210 28.14 -9.27 -11.91
C PRO A 210 27.16 -10.42 -12.12
N ASP A 211 27.60 -11.66 -12.18
CA ASP A 211 26.71 -12.83 -12.34
C ASP A 211 25.81 -13.01 -11.13
N PHE A 212 26.35 -12.85 -9.93
CA PHE A 212 25.58 -12.87 -8.69
C PHE A 212 24.58 -11.71 -8.65
N ALA A 213 25.02 -10.50 -8.99
CA ALA A 213 24.16 -9.32 -9.00
C ALA A 213 23.00 -9.46 -9.99
N HIS A 214 23.25 -10.04 -11.17
CA HIS A 214 22.21 -10.37 -12.15
C HIS A 214 21.21 -11.40 -11.60
N ALA A 215 21.70 -12.48 -11.02
CA ALA A 215 20.83 -13.50 -10.40
C ALA A 215 19.99 -12.91 -9.26
N ALA A 216 20.62 -12.12 -8.38
CA ALA A 216 19.95 -11.45 -7.26
C ALA A 216 18.89 -10.45 -7.74
N SER A 217 19.19 -9.65 -8.76
CA SER A 217 18.24 -8.70 -9.36
C SER A 217 17.02 -9.43 -9.95
N ASN A 218 17.23 -10.51 -10.70
CA ASN A 218 16.14 -11.32 -11.23
C ASN A 218 15.29 -11.96 -10.13
N ALA A 219 15.92 -12.54 -9.13
CA ALA A 219 15.22 -13.13 -7.99
C ALA A 219 14.42 -12.06 -7.22
N ALA A 220 15.00 -10.88 -7.02
CA ALA A 220 14.34 -9.74 -6.38
C ALA A 220 13.15 -9.26 -7.18
N TRP A 221 13.24 -9.17 -8.51
CA TRP A 221 12.12 -8.80 -9.37
C TRP A 221 10.94 -9.77 -9.22
N TRP A 222 11.20 -11.08 -9.28
CA TRP A 222 10.17 -12.10 -9.11
C TRP A 222 9.55 -12.06 -7.72
N LEU A 223 10.39 -12.00 -6.69
CA LEU A 223 9.92 -11.97 -5.30
C LEU A 223 9.10 -10.72 -5.02
N HIS A 224 9.55 -9.54 -5.47
CA HIS A 224 8.84 -8.28 -5.36
C HIS A 224 7.42 -8.40 -5.93
N ASN A 225 7.32 -8.78 -7.19
CA ASN A 225 6.06 -8.82 -7.90
C ASN A 225 5.10 -9.88 -7.34
N LEU A 226 5.60 -11.07 -6.99
CA LEU A 226 4.77 -12.11 -6.38
C LEU A 226 4.28 -11.71 -4.99
N VAL A 227 5.11 -11.05 -4.18
CA VAL A 227 4.69 -10.55 -2.87
C VAL A 227 3.66 -9.43 -3.02
N VAL A 228 3.83 -8.50 -3.97
CA VAL A 228 2.84 -7.46 -4.26
C VAL A 228 1.50 -8.07 -4.70
N LEU A 229 1.51 -9.04 -5.61
CA LEU A 229 0.30 -9.72 -6.07
C LEU A 229 -0.37 -10.53 -4.95
N THR A 230 0.42 -11.16 -4.09
CA THR A 230 -0.09 -11.85 -2.89
C THR A 230 -0.70 -10.86 -1.91
N PHE A 231 -0.01 -9.77 -1.63
CA PHE A 231 -0.50 -8.68 -0.77
C PHE A 231 -1.81 -8.10 -1.30
N LEU A 232 -1.90 -7.83 -2.61
CA LEU A 232 -3.12 -7.34 -3.26
C LEU A 232 -4.31 -8.27 -2.97
N ASN A 233 -4.10 -9.58 -3.06
CA ASN A 233 -5.13 -10.57 -2.78
C ASN A 233 -5.47 -10.70 -1.29
N PHE A 234 -4.55 -10.32 -0.42
CA PHE A 234 -4.77 -10.34 1.02
C PHE A 234 -5.63 -9.15 1.49
N LEU A 235 -5.60 -8.02 0.76
CA LEU A 235 -6.34 -6.80 1.12
C LEU A 235 -7.86 -7.04 1.32
N PRO A 236 -8.60 -7.69 0.39
CA PRO A 236 -10.02 -7.89 0.55
C PRO A 236 -10.38 -8.85 1.69
N LEU A 237 -9.49 -9.74 2.10
CA LEU A 237 -9.80 -10.81 3.06
C LEU A 237 -9.74 -10.36 4.52
N ALA A 238 -8.91 -9.36 4.83
CA ALA A 238 -8.52 -9.03 6.19
C ALA A 238 -8.82 -7.57 6.58
N LYS A 239 -8.29 -7.16 7.73
CA LYS A 239 -8.38 -5.79 8.26
C LYS A 239 -7.83 -4.73 7.30
N HIS A 240 -6.98 -5.15 6.35
CA HIS A 240 -6.29 -4.27 5.40
C HIS A 240 -7.16 -3.81 4.22
N PHE A 241 -8.43 -4.21 4.18
CA PHE A 241 -9.38 -3.72 3.18
C PHE A 241 -9.51 -2.19 3.18
N HIS A 242 -9.19 -1.54 4.31
CA HIS A 242 -9.14 -0.08 4.39
C HIS A 242 -8.18 0.56 3.40
N VAL A 243 -7.13 -0.12 2.94
CA VAL A 243 -6.20 0.39 1.90
C VAL A 243 -6.98 0.76 0.63
N ILE A 244 -7.98 -0.04 0.26
CA ILE A 244 -8.83 0.21 -0.91
C ILE A 244 -9.97 1.17 -0.57
N THR A 245 -10.58 1.02 0.61
CA THR A 245 -11.85 1.67 0.94
C THR A 245 -11.72 2.99 1.69
N SER A 246 -10.55 3.33 2.25
CA SER A 246 -10.40 4.52 3.09
C SER A 246 -10.68 5.82 2.36
N LEU A 247 -10.10 6.05 1.18
CA LEU A 247 -10.33 7.27 0.41
C LEU A 247 -11.79 7.40 -0.05
N PRO A 248 -12.42 6.37 -0.66
CA PRO A 248 -13.86 6.37 -0.92
C PRO A 248 -14.70 6.64 0.33
N ASN A 249 -14.39 5.99 1.46
CA ASN A 249 -15.14 6.18 2.70
C ASN A 249 -15.04 7.61 3.25
N VAL A 250 -13.88 8.25 3.10
CA VAL A 250 -13.72 9.66 3.48
C VAL A 250 -14.53 10.56 2.55
N PHE A 251 -14.47 10.34 1.23
CA PHE A 251 -15.21 11.12 0.25
C PHE A 251 -16.72 11.00 0.46
N PHE A 252 -17.24 9.80 0.61
CA PHE A 252 -18.67 9.54 0.80
C PHE A 252 -19.12 9.64 2.26
N SER A 253 -18.29 10.14 3.17
CA SER A 253 -18.67 10.30 4.57
C SER A 253 -19.82 11.28 4.77
N LYS A 254 -20.52 11.18 5.91
CA LYS A 254 -21.50 12.17 6.35
C LYS A 254 -20.76 13.47 6.71
N LEU A 255 -21.17 14.59 6.10
CA LEU A 255 -20.55 15.91 6.30
C LEU A 255 -21.12 16.67 7.48
N GLU A 256 -22.30 16.29 7.97
CA GLU A 256 -22.92 16.89 9.16
C GLU A 256 -22.14 16.52 10.43
N PRO A 257 -22.19 17.38 11.45
CA PRO A 257 -21.54 17.11 12.74
C PRO A 257 -21.95 15.74 13.31
N ARG A 258 -20.97 15.03 13.89
CA ARG A 258 -21.23 13.75 14.56
C ARG A 258 -22.23 13.97 15.71
N GLY A 259 -23.17 13.05 15.87
CA GLY A 259 -24.20 13.13 16.92
C GLY A 259 -25.43 13.95 16.56
N ARG A 260 -25.46 14.59 15.39
CA ARG A 260 -26.70 15.23 14.91
C ARG A 260 -27.69 14.14 14.51
N LEU A 261 -28.74 14.01 15.33
CA LEU A 261 -29.87 13.15 15.01
C LEU A 261 -30.72 13.83 13.91
N SER A 262 -31.15 13.06 12.91
CA SER A 262 -32.18 13.52 11.98
C SER A 262 -33.49 13.71 12.75
N LYS A 263 -34.24 14.80 12.45
CA LYS A 263 -35.57 14.91 12.99
C LYS A 263 -36.39 13.72 12.51
N PRO A 264 -37.12 13.03 13.42
CA PRO A 264 -38.04 11.99 12.98
C PRO A 264 -39.07 12.63 12.04
N VAL A 265 -39.30 11.99 10.90
CA VAL A 265 -40.39 12.36 10.00
C VAL A 265 -41.65 11.74 10.61
N TYR A 266 -42.50 12.56 11.18
CA TYR A 266 -43.85 12.12 11.61
C TYR A 266 -44.73 12.13 10.37
N ASP A 267 -45.29 10.99 10.05
CA ASP A 267 -46.39 10.88 9.11
C ASP A 267 -47.69 10.92 9.93
N ASP A 268 -48.32 12.08 9.95
CA ASP A 268 -49.55 12.31 10.71
C ASP A 268 -50.74 11.44 10.23
N THR A 269 -50.56 10.71 9.10
CA THR A 269 -51.61 9.89 8.49
C THR A 269 -51.60 8.44 8.88
N THR A 270 -50.49 7.92 9.43
CA THR A 270 -50.30 6.46 9.63
C THR A 270 -50.07 6.01 11.07
N GLU A 271 -50.01 6.90 12.06
CA GLU A 271 -49.69 6.59 13.48
C GLU A 271 -48.49 5.65 13.68
N VAL A 272 -47.64 5.45 12.66
CA VAL A 272 -46.50 4.57 12.74
C VAL A 272 -45.31 5.32 13.34
N PHE A 273 -45.11 5.14 14.63
CA PHE A 273 -43.94 5.60 15.35
C PHE A 273 -42.70 4.81 14.83
N GLY A 274 -41.79 5.52 14.24
CA GLY A 274 -40.44 5.06 14.10
C GLY A 274 -40.16 4.04 13.00
N LYS A 275 -40.08 4.48 11.74
CA LYS A 275 -39.08 3.84 10.84
C LYS A 275 -37.76 4.53 11.08
N SER A 276 -36.97 3.95 12.00
CA SER A 276 -35.53 4.19 12.02
C SER A 276 -34.95 3.55 10.76
N LEU A 277 -34.32 4.32 9.95
CA LEU A 277 -33.45 3.85 8.87
C LEU A 277 -32.14 3.34 9.45
#